data_bdf1d70473456fb686a4bcae2d9012f0
#
_entry.id   bdf1d70473456fb686a4bcae2d9012f0
#
_cell.length_a   1.000
_cell.length_b   1.000
_cell.length_c   1.000
_cell.angle_alpha   90.00
_cell.angle_beta   90.00
_cell.angle_gamma   90.00
#
_symmetry.space_group_name_H-M   'P 1'
#
loop_
_entity.id
_entity.type
_entity.pdbx_description
1 polymer ?
#
loop_
_entity_poly.entity_id
_entity_poly.type
_entity_poly.pdbx_seq_one_letter_code
_entity_poly.pdbx_strand_id
1 'polypeptide(L)'
;MSLKAGIVGLPNVGKSTLFNAITKQNILAANYPFATIEPNVGIVFVPDKRVDYLASMYKPKSVVPTTFEFTDIAGLVAGASHGEGLGNKFLSHIRECDAIVEVVRCFNDPNVTHVTGKVDPISDIEVINIELVLADLEVINNRIEKIEKKAITTKDKDSLAEVEVLKKCKVALEANTPLRRISFDK
;
A
#
# COMPACT_ATOMS: atom_id res chain seq x y z
N MET A 1 17.81 2.24 -1.39
CA MET A 1 16.42 2.75 -1.43
C MET A 1 15.77 2.35 -0.13
N SER A 2 15.06 3.27 0.54
CA SER A 2 14.26 2.94 1.72
C SER A 2 12.98 2.23 1.26
N LEU A 3 12.54 1.19 1.98
CA LEU A 3 11.26 0.54 1.73
C LEU A 3 10.13 1.49 2.16
N LYS A 4 9.04 1.53 1.38
CA LYS A 4 7.88 2.37 1.61
C LYS A 4 6.64 1.53 1.90
N ALA A 5 5.94 1.82 2.99
CA ALA A 5 4.65 1.20 3.28
C ALA A 5 3.53 2.25 3.38
N GLY A 6 2.44 2.00 2.67
CA GLY A 6 1.22 2.78 2.78
C GLY A 6 0.32 2.25 3.90
N ILE A 7 -0.06 3.10 4.83
CA ILE A 7 -1.03 2.76 5.88
C ILE A 7 -2.43 3.06 5.33
N VAL A 8 -3.25 2.03 5.20
CA VAL A 8 -4.62 2.11 4.68
C VAL A 8 -5.64 1.63 5.72
N GLY A 9 -6.90 1.97 5.53
CA GLY A 9 -8.00 1.53 6.38
C GLY A 9 -9.18 2.47 6.28
N LEU A 10 -10.33 2.07 6.79
CA LEU A 10 -11.53 2.88 6.81
C LEU A 10 -11.34 4.14 7.70
N PRO A 11 -12.20 5.16 7.57
CA PRO A 11 -12.18 6.29 8.47
C PRO A 11 -12.38 5.87 9.95
N ASN A 12 -11.73 6.59 10.86
CA ASN A 12 -11.87 6.41 12.32
C ASN A 12 -11.43 5.04 12.88
N VAL A 13 -10.57 4.29 12.16
CA VAL A 13 -10.00 3.02 12.64
C VAL A 13 -8.72 3.19 13.46
N GLY A 14 -8.13 4.39 13.48
CA GLY A 14 -6.91 4.69 14.23
C GLY A 14 -5.64 4.82 13.39
N LYS A 15 -5.73 4.91 12.06
CA LYS A 15 -4.57 5.05 11.15
C LYS A 15 -3.61 6.16 11.57
N SER A 16 -4.11 7.38 11.66
CA SER A 16 -3.28 8.55 12.00
C SER A 16 -2.74 8.48 13.45
N THR A 17 -3.47 7.82 14.35
CA THR A 17 -2.98 7.55 15.71
C THR A 17 -1.79 6.60 15.66
N LEU A 18 -1.90 5.49 14.93
CA LEU A 18 -0.82 4.54 14.72
C LEU A 18 0.38 5.20 14.03
N PHE A 19 0.14 5.92 12.93
CA PHE A 19 1.16 6.67 12.21
C PHE A 19 1.91 7.63 13.12
N ASN A 20 1.20 8.44 13.88
CA ASN A 20 1.78 9.37 14.84
C ASN A 20 2.57 8.67 15.96
N ALA A 21 2.09 7.53 16.45
CA ALA A 21 2.80 6.76 17.47
C ALA A 21 4.12 6.18 16.93
N ILE A 22 4.11 5.68 15.71
CA ILE A 22 5.32 5.12 15.05
C ILE A 22 6.31 6.24 14.75
N THR A 23 5.86 7.36 14.18
CA THR A 23 6.73 8.44 13.69
C THR A 23 7.22 9.36 14.81
N LYS A 24 6.41 9.63 15.84
CA LYS A 24 6.81 10.50 16.98
C LYS A 24 7.93 9.91 17.82
N GLN A 25 8.02 8.60 17.94
CA GLN A 25 9.11 7.95 18.66
C GLN A 25 10.47 8.11 17.96
N ASN A 26 10.47 8.51 16.69
CA ASN A 26 11.65 8.63 15.85
C ASN A 26 11.95 10.07 15.35
N ILE A 27 11.19 11.08 15.81
CA ILE A 27 11.41 12.51 15.44
C ILE A 27 12.80 13.02 15.85
N LEU A 28 13.44 12.41 16.85
CA LEU A 28 14.85 12.71 17.21
C LEU A 28 15.84 12.33 16.10
N ALA A 29 15.45 11.53 15.14
CA ALA A 29 16.25 11.13 14.00
C ALA A 29 16.08 12.03 12.76
N ALA A 30 15.14 12.97 12.77
CA ALA A 30 14.79 13.82 11.61
C ALA A 30 15.78 14.97 11.32
N ASN A 31 16.99 14.94 11.86
CA ASN A 31 18.10 15.79 11.39
C ASN A 31 18.75 15.25 10.09
N TYR A 32 17.93 14.69 9.19
CA TYR A 32 18.34 14.39 7.82
C TYR A 32 18.28 15.67 6.99
N PRO A 33 19.40 16.18 6.46
CA PRO A 33 19.47 17.50 5.82
C PRO A 33 18.69 17.63 4.49
N PHE A 34 17.96 16.59 4.06
CA PHE A 34 17.22 16.56 2.78
C PHE A 34 15.77 16.06 2.89
N ALA A 35 15.21 15.94 4.11
CA ALA A 35 13.82 15.53 4.27
C ALA A 35 12.89 16.74 4.08
N THR A 36 12.42 16.96 2.87
CA THR A 36 11.16 17.68 2.64
C THR A 36 10.05 16.77 3.17
N ILE A 37 9.58 17.03 4.38
CA ILE A 37 8.50 16.26 5.01
C ILE A 37 7.20 16.67 4.32
N GLU A 38 6.72 15.83 3.41
CA GLU A 38 5.31 15.91 3.00
C GLU A 38 4.43 15.58 4.23
N PRO A 39 3.28 16.24 4.42
CA PRO A 39 2.52 16.18 5.67
C PRO A 39 2.04 14.78 6.09
N ASN A 40 2.15 13.79 5.21
CA ASN A 40 1.67 12.43 5.42
C ASN A 40 2.76 11.35 5.28
N VAL A 41 4.04 11.73 5.32
CA VAL A 41 5.17 10.81 5.20
C VAL A 41 6.00 10.84 6.48
N GLY A 42 6.28 9.67 7.06
CA GLY A 42 7.12 9.51 8.23
C GLY A 42 8.27 8.54 7.98
N ILE A 43 9.50 8.95 8.24
CA ILE A 43 10.68 8.10 8.13
C ILE A 43 11.08 7.64 9.53
N VAL A 44 11.25 6.32 9.70
CA VAL A 44 11.65 5.71 10.96
C VAL A 44 12.91 4.88 10.76
N PHE A 45 13.76 4.83 11.79
CA PHE A 45 14.88 3.89 11.80
C PHE A 45 14.39 2.49 12.16
N VAL A 46 14.94 1.48 11.48
CA VAL A 46 14.67 0.08 11.80
C VAL A 46 15.67 -0.37 12.87
N PRO A 47 15.23 -0.68 14.11
CA PRO A 47 16.11 -1.21 15.14
C PRO A 47 16.67 -2.58 14.71
N ASP A 48 17.99 -2.74 14.77
CA ASP A 48 18.63 -4.01 14.45
C ASP A 48 19.75 -4.33 15.47
N LYS A 49 19.48 -5.29 16.35
CA LYS A 49 20.42 -5.74 17.38
C LYS A 49 21.75 -6.23 16.81
N ARG A 50 21.79 -6.69 15.55
CA ARG A 50 23.03 -7.11 14.89
C ARG A 50 23.93 -5.91 14.61
N VAL A 51 23.33 -4.80 14.18
CA VAL A 51 24.05 -3.53 13.96
C VAL A 51 24.61 -3.02 15.29
N ASP A 52 23.79 -3.03 16.36
CA ASP A 52 24.21 -2.61 17.70
C ASP A 52 25.39 -3.47 18.21
N TYR A 53 25.29 -4.79 18.04
CA TYR A 53 26.37 -5.73 18.43
C TYR A 53 27.67 -5.45 17.67
N LEU A 54 27.61 -5.31 16.35
CA LEU A 54 28.78 -4.98 15.54
C LEU A 54 29.37 -3.62 15.91
N ALA A 55 28.52 -2.63 16.15
CA ALA A 55 28.97 -1.31 16.62
C ALA A 55 29.70 -1.38 17.96
N SER A 56 29.23 -2.22 18.87
CA SER A 56 29.90 -2.43 20.17
C SER A 56 31.29 -3.04 20.04
N MET A 57 31.48 -3.94 19.06
CA MET A 57 32.78 -4.60 18.80
C MET A 57 33.77 -3.67 18.10
N TYR A 58 33.33 -3.00 17.05
CA TYR A 58 34.26 -2.24 16.17
C TYR A 58 34.36 -0.76 16.50
N LYS A 59 33.50 -0.24 17.39
CA LYS A 59 33.48 1.17 17.83
C LYS A 59 33.59 2.15 16.64
N PRO A 60 32.71 2.08 15.63
CA PRO A 60 32.78 2.92 14.45
C PRO A 60 32.55 4.39 14.80
N LYS A 61 33.00 5.31 13.94
CA LYS A 61 32.77 6.75 14.10
C LYS A 61 31.29 7.14 14.01
N SER A 62 30.50 6.36 13.25
CA SER A 62 29.05 6.55 13.10
C SER A 62 28.36 5.21 12.82
N VAL A 63 27.14 5.07 13.27
CA VAL A 63 26.24 3.94 12.98
C VAL A 63 25.06 4.47 12.18
N VAL A 64 24.84 3.93 10.99
CA VAL A 64 23.74 4.35 10.11
C VAL A 64 22.75 3.18 9.98
N PRO A 65 21.64 3.19 10.73
CA PRO A 65 20.61 2.17 10.61
C PRO A 65 19.84 2.31 9.29
N THR A 66 19.22 1.23 8.87
CA THR A 66 18.24 1.26 7.77
C THR A 66 17.04 2.10 8.13
N THR A 67 16.48 2.81 7.16
CA THR A 67 15.24 3.57 7.30
C THR A 67 14.07 2.85 6.63
N PHE A 68 12.89 3.07 7.18
CA PHE A 68 11.61 2.64 6.63
C PHE A 68 10.69 3.86 6.53
N GLU A 69 10.01 4.00 5.40
CA GLU A 69 9.10 5.11 5.13
C GLU A 69 7.66 4.65 5.28
N PHE A 70 6.89 5.33 6.13
CA PHE A 70 5.45 5.17 6.25
C PHE A 70 4.73 6.35 5.60
N THR A 71 3.71 6.06 4.81
CA THR A 71 2.80 7.08 4.26
C THR A 71 1.41 6.86 4.82
N ASP A 72 0.84 7.87 5.51
CA ASP A 72 -0.57 7.83 5.93
C ASP A 72 -1.44 8.15 4.72
N ILE A 73 -2.03 7.12 4.13
CA ILE A 73 -2.92 7.26 2.98
C ILE A 73 -4.32 7.56 3.49
N ALA A 74 -4.91 8.67 3.02
CA ALA A 74 -6.25 9.09 3.43
C ALA A 74 -7.25 7.93 3.36
N GLY A 75 -8.13 7.85 4.37
CA GLY A 75 -9.03 6.70 4.54
C GLY A 75 -9.91 6.46 3.33
N LEU A 76 -10.03 5.19 2.99
CA LEU A 76 -10.86 4.70 1.90
C LEU A 76 -12.32 4.80 2.32
N VAL A 77 -13.15 5.43 1.48
CA VAL A 77 -14.61 5.39 1.62
C VAL A 77 -15.10 4.42 0.56
N ALA A 78 -16.04 3.55 0.92
CA ALA A 78 -16.64 2.60 -0.02
C ALA A 78 -17.10 3.32 -1.30
N GLY A 79 -16.74 2.77 -2.48
CA GLY A 79 -17.02 3.40 -3.78
C GLY A 79 -15.97 4.41 -4.25
N ALA A 80 -14.81 4.49 -3.61
CA ALA A 80 -13.73 5.40 -4.02
C ALA A 80 -13.17 5.06 -5.40
N SER A 81 -13.26 3.81 -5.84
CA SER A 81 -12.84 3.37 -7.18
C SER A 81 -13.70 3.92 -8.31
N HIS A 82 -14.94 4.32 -8.04
CA HIS A 82 -15.89 4.86 -9.04
C HIS A 82 -16.07 6.37 -8.97
N GLY A 83 -15.43 7.07 -8.01
CA GLY A 83 -15.54 8.51 -7.81
C GLY A 83 -14.49 9.34 -8.54
N GLU A 84 -14.93 10.38 -9.26
CA GLU A 84 -14.02 11.37 -9.84
C GLU A 84 -13.22 12.09 -8.73
N GLY A 85 -11.91 11.92 -8.71
CA GLY A 85 -10.96 12.74 -7.96
C GLY A 85 -10.33 12.12 -6.71
N LEU A 86 -11.04 11.75 -5.65
CA LEU A 86 -10.46 11.25 -4.40
C LEU A 86 -9.98 9.80 -4.49
N GLY A 87 -10.72 8.93 -5.18
CA GLY A 87 -10.33 7.53 -5.40
C GLY A 87 -9.05 7.42 -6.22
N ASN A 88 -8.90 8.21 -7.28
CA ASN A 88 -7.69 8.22 -8.11
C ASN A 88 -6.45 8.69 -7.34
N LYS A 89 -6.59 9.64 -6.41
CA LYS A 89 -5.48 10.06 -5.54
C LYS A 89 -5.08 8.96 -4.56
N PHE A 90 -6.05 8.29 -3.94
CA PHE A 90 -5.81 7.15 -3.06
C PHE A 90 -5.02 6.05 -3.78
N LEU A 91 -5.47 5.66 -4.97
CA LEU A 91 -4.82 4.64 -5.78
C LEU A 91 -3.42 5.04 -6.26
N SER A 92 -3.18 6.33 -6.56
CA SER A 92 -1.84 6.81 -6.92
C SER A 92 -0.87 6.65 -5.76
N HIS A 93 -1.28 7.00 -4.53
CA HIS A 93 -0.44 6.81 -3.35
C HIS A 93 -0.14 5.34 -3.03
N ILE A 94 -1.12 4.45 -3.22
CA ILE A 94 -0.89 3.00 -3.06
C ILE A 94 0.16 2.50 -4.06
N ARG A 95 0.13 2.94 -5.31
CA ARG A 95 1.09 2.52 -6.36
C ARG A 95 2.53 2.98 -6.10
N GLU A 96 2.72 3.98 -5.26
CA GLU A 96 4.04 4.48 -4.86
C GLU A 96 4.66 3.69 -3.69
N CYS A 97 3.89 2.78 -3.08
CA CYS A 97 4.31 1.98 -1.94
C CYS A 97 4.78 0.58 -2.35
N ASP A 98 5.80 0.07 -1.65
CA ASP A 98 6.29 -1.31 -1.83
C ASP A 98 5.41 -2.33 -1.10
N ALA A 99 4.70 -1.88 -0.04
CA ALA A 99 3.80 -2.70 0.76
C ALA A 99 2.63 -1.87 1.29
N ILE A 100 1.54 -2.56 1.62
CA ILE A 100 0.35 -1.96 2.25
C ILE A 100 0.18 -2.54 3.65
N VAL A 101 -0.01 -1.65 4.61
CA VAL A 101 -0.35 -1.98 6.00
C VAL A 101 -1.79 -1.58 6.24
N GLU A 102 -2.66 -2.56 6.35
CA GLU A 102 -4.07 -2.35 6.60
C GLU A 102 -4.34 -2.23 8.11
N VAL A 103 -4.97 -1.12 8.52
CA VAL A 103 -5.39 -0.87 9.89
C VAL A 103 -6.88 -1.10 10.02
N VAL A 104 -7.23 -2.08 10.84
CA VAL A 104 -8.60 -2.51 11.06
C VAL A 104 -9.03 -2.27 12.50
N ARG A 105 -10.23 -1.74 12.69
CA ARG A 105 -10.77 -1.47 14.02
C ARG A 105 -11.37 -2.74 14.62
N CYS A 106 -10.77 -3.22 15.73
CA CYS A 106 -11.24 -4.38 16.47
C CYS A 106 -11.77 -4.03 17.88
N PHE A 107 -11.88 -2.75 18.21
CA PHE A 107 -12.34 -2.28 19.53
C PHE A 107 -13.68 -1.53 19.43
N ASN A 108 -14.46 -1.60 20.49
CA ASN A 108 -15.70 -0.83 20.63
C ASN A 108 -15.43 0.40 21.51
N ASP A 109 -15.76 1.58 20.97
CA ASP A 109 -15.77 2.85 21.71
C ASP A 109 -16.98 3.66 21.25
N PRO A 110 -17.93 4.00 22.16
CA PRO A 110 -19.12 4.75 21.81
C PRO A 110 -18.84 6.20 21.37
N ASN A 111 -17.67 6.74 21.72
CA ASN A 111 -17.25 8.10 21.36
C ASN A 111 -16.64 8.17 19.96
N VAL A 112 -16.32 7.03 19.34
CA VAL A 112 -15.72 6.95 18.00
C VAL A 112 -16.72 6.35 17.04
N THR A 113 -17.28 7.19 16.17
CA THR A 113 -18.26 6.73 15.15
C THR A 113 -17.60 5.80 14.14
N HIS A 114 -18.23 4.66 13.86
CA HIS A 114 -17.87 3.77 12.76
C HIS A 114 -18.61 4.16 11.49
N VAL A 115 -17.98 4.05 10.32
CA VAL A 115 -18.59 4.46 9.03
C VAL A 115 -19.87 3.70 8.71
N THR A 116 -19.91 2.40 9.04
CA THR A 116 -21.08 1.53 8.82
C THR A 116 -22.01 1.49 10.03
N GLY A 117 -21.74 2.22 11.11
CA GLY A 117 -22.50 2.21 12.36
C GLY A 117 -22.24 0.98 13.25
N LYS A 118 -21.54 -0.05 12.76
CA LYS A 118 -21.20 -1.26 13.51
C LYS A 118 -19.73 -1.64 13.25
N VAL A 119 -19.03 -2.01 14.31
CA VAL A 119 -17.65 -2.53 14.17
C VAL A 119 -17.73 -3.98 13.71
N ASP A 120 -17.22 -4.24 12.51
CA ASP A 120 -17.13 -5.59 11.93
C ASP A 120 -15.80 -5.69 11.17
N PRO A 121 -14.72 -6.17 11.85
CA PRO A 121 -13.39 -6.18 11.26
C PRO A 121 -13.27 -7.00 9.98
N ILE A 122 -14.04 -8.07 9.84
CA ILE A 122 -14.01 -8.92 8.64
C ILE A 122 -14.61 -8.17 7.46
N SER A 123 -15.78 -7.57 7.67
CA SER A 123 -16.42 -6.76 6.64
C SER A 123 -15.57 -5.55 6.23
N ASP A 124 -14.87 -4.91 7.18
CA ASP A 124 -13.98 -3.79 6.92
C ASP A 124 -12.81 -4.19 6.01
N ILE A 125 -12.20 -5.36 6.28
CA ILE A 125 -11.13 -5.94 5.44
C ILE A 125 -11.66 -6.26 4.04
N GLU A 126 -12.86 -6.83 3.94
CA GLU A 126 -13.47 -7.17 2.65
C GLU A 126 -13.71 -5.92 1.79
N VAL A 127 -14.20 -4.83 2.38
CA VAL A 127 -14.40 -3.55 1.68
C VAL A 127 -13.08 -3.06 1.08
N ILE A 128 -12.00 -3.05 1.84
CA ILE A 128 -10.70 -2.60 1.34
C ILE A 128 -10.18 -3.54 0.24
N ASN A 129 -10.29 -4.85 0.43
CA ASN A 129 -9.86 -5.83 -0.58
C ASN A 129 -10.64 -5.66 -1.90
N ILE A 130 -11.95 -5.42 -1.85
CA ILE A 130 -12.76 -5.17 -3.05
C ILE A 130 -12.28 -3.92 -3.79
N GLU A 131 -12.04 -2.82 -3.07
CA GLU A 131 -11.55 -1.58 -3.69
C GLU A 131 -10.17 -1.77 -4.35
N LEU A 132 -9.28 -2.53 -3.72
CA LEU A 132 -7.96 -2.85 -4.30
C LEU A 132 -8.10 -3.74 -5.55
N VAL A 133 -9.00 -4.73 -5.52
CA VAL A 133 -9.29 -5.60 -6.68
C VAL A 133 -9.86 -4.80 -7.84
N LEU A 134 -10.79 -3.88 -7.59
CA LEU A 134 -11.36 -3.02 -8.62
C LEU A 134 -10.31 -2.09 -9.24
N ALA A 135 -9.41 -1.57 -8.42
CA ALA A 135 -8.29 -0.76 -8.88
C ALA A 135 -7.32 -1.55 -9.78
N ASP A 136 -6.97 -2.76 -9.37
CA ASP A 136 -6.12 -3.64 -10.17
C ASP A 136 -6.81 -4.01 -11.48
N LEU A 137 -8.13 -4.29 -11.45
CA LEU A 137 -8.92 -4.60 -12.65
C LEU A 137 -8.93 -3.45 -13.66
N GLU A 138 -9.04 -2.21 -13.18
CA GLU A 138 -8.96 -1.02 -14.04
C GLU A 138 -7.59 -0.94 -14.75
N VAL A 139 -6.50 -1.13 -14.00
CA VAL A 139 -5.14 -1.12 -14.56
C VAL A 139 -4.97 -2.21 -15.62
N ILE A 140 -5.44 -3.43 -15.32
CA ILE A 140 -5.37 -4.57 -16.25
C ILE A 140 -6.18 -4.29 -17.52
N ASN A 141 -7.41 -3.81 -17.40
CA ASN A 141 -8.23 -3.46 -18.56
C ASN A 141 -7.55 -2.40 -19.44
N ASN A 142 -7.09 -1.31 -18.83
CA ASN A 142 -6.38 -0.25 -19.54
C ASN A 142 -5.10 -0.75 -20.24
N ARG A 143 -4.40 -1.72 -19.64
CA ARG A 143 -3.22 -2.33 -20.25
C ARG A 143 -3.58 -3.23 -21.44
N ILE A 144 -4.58 -4.08 -21.28
CA ILE A 144 -5.09 -4.94 -22.36
C ILE A 144 -5.51 -4.10 -23.56
N GLU A 145 -6.32 -3.05 -23.37
CA GLU A 145 -6.78 -2.17 -24.46
C GLU A 145 -5.62 -1.54 -25.25
N LYS A 146 -4.53 -1.19 -24.56
CA LYS A 146 -3.36 -0.57 -25.19
C LYS A 146 -2.52 -1.56 -26.01
N ILE A 147 -2.37 -2.81 -25.52
CA ILE A 147 -1.41 -3.75 -26.14
C ILE A 147 -2.07 -4.78 -27.04
N GLU A 148 -3.34 -5.14 -26.84
CA GLU A 148 -4.00 -6.23 -27.59
C GLU A 148 -4.04 -5.94 -29.09
N LYS A 149 -4.42 -4.73 -29.50
CA LYS A 149 -4.42 -4.33 -30.91
C LYS A 149 -3.04 -4.42 -31.53
N LYS A 150 -2.01 -3.96 -30.79
CA LYS A 150 -0.61 -4.02 -31.23
C LYS A 150 -0.14 -5.47 -31.34
N ALA A 151 -0.37 -6.28 -30.32
CA ALA A 151 0.04 -7.68 -30.27
C ALA A 151 -0.51 -8.48 -31.45
N ILE A 152 -1.80 -8.31 -31.79
CA ILE A 152 -2.45 -8.97 -32.92
C ILE A 152 -1.87 -8.49 -34.25
N THR A 153 -1.64 -7.18 -34.42
CA THR A 153 -1.18 -6.59 -35.69
C THR A 153 0.28 -6.94 -35.98
N THR A 154 1.15 -6.87 -34.96
CA THR A 154 2.60 -7.12 -35.13
C THR A 154 2.98 -8.59 -34.99
N LYS A 155 2.08 -9.43 -34.45
CA LYS A 155 2.34 -10.84 -34.08
C LYS A 155 3.59 -11.01 -33.19
N ASP A 156 3.87 -9.98 -32.38
CA ASP A 156 4.98 -9.99 -31.44
C ASP A 156 4.71 -10.99 -30.31
N LYS A 157 5.61 -11.98 -30.15
CA LYS A 157 5.43 -13.09 -29.22
C LYS A 157 5.35 -12.63 -27.77
N ASP A 158 6.16 -11.65 -27.41
CA ASP A 158 6.21 -11.15 -26.02
C ASP A 158 4.92 -10.39 -25.67
N SER A 159 4.43 -9.57 -26.59
CA SER A 159 3.14 -8.86 -26.43
C SER A 159 1.95 -9.84 -26.39
N LEU A 160 1.98 -10.92 -27.17
CA LEU A 160 0.94 -11.95 -27.11
C LEU A 160 0.95 -12.69 -25.77
N ALA A 161 2.13 -13.07 -25.27
CA ALA A 161 2.28 -13.73 -23.98
C ALA A 161 1.81 -12.80 -22.83
N GLU A 162 2.17 -11.50 -22.88
CA GLU A 162 1.69 -10.50 -21.92
C GLU A 162 0.15 -10.43 -21.91
N VAL A 163 -0.49 -10.39 -23.08
CA VAL A 163 -1.97 -10.35 -23.17
C VAL A 163 -2.61 -11.60 -22.55
N GLU A 164 -2.03 -12.78 -22.74
CA GLU A 164 -2.54 -14.02 -22.12
C GLU A 164 -2.48 -13.97 -20.60
N VAL A 165 -1.36 -13.51 -20.04
CA VAL A 165 -1.20 -13.35 -18.59
C VAL A 165 -2.19 -12.32 -18.06
N LEU A 166 -2.34 -11.17 -18.72
CA LEU A 166 -3.28 -10.14 -18.31
C LEU A 166 -4.73 -10.64 -18.35
N LYS A 167 -5.12 -11.45 -19.32
CA LYS A 167 -6.45 -12.07 -19.38
C LYS A 167 -6.68 -13.03 -18.21
N LYS A 168 -5.68 -13.82 -17.82
CA LYS A 168 -5.76 -14.68 -16.63
C LYS A 168 -5.93 -13.83 -15.35
N CYS A 169 -5.16 -12.75 -15.22
CA CYS A 169 -5.30 -11.80 -14.11
C CYS A 169 -6.71 -11.19 -14.06
N LYS A 170 -7.24 -10.76 -15.21
CA LYS A 170 -8.58 -10.20 -15.33
C LYS A 170 -9.66 -11.15 -14.83
N VAL A 171 -9.65 -12.41 -15.28
CA VAL A 171 -10.62 -13.44 -14.86
C VAL A 171 -10.61 -13.63 -13.35
N ALA A 172 -9.43 -13.64 -12.74
CA ALA A 172 -9.32 -13.78 -11.29
C ALA A 172 -9.85 -12.57 -10.52
N LEU A 173 -9.53 -11.37 -10.98
CA LEU A 173 -10.02 -10.13 -10.37
C LEU A 173 -11.54 -9.99 -10.53
N GLU A 174 -12.12 -10.36 -11.67
CA GLU A 174 -13.57 -10.41 -11.88
C GLU A 174 -14.27 -11.42 -10.95
N ALA A 175 -13.56 -12.49 -10.55
CA ALA A 175 -13.99 -13.41 -9.51
C ALA A 175 -13.68 -12.93 -8.07
N ASN A 176 -13.37 -11.64 -7.89
CA ASN A 176 -13.00 -11.03 -6.60
C ASN A 176 -11.80 -11.73 -5.91
N THR A 177 -10.88 -12.28 -6.72
CA THR A 177 -9.68 -12.96 -6.21
C THR A 177 -8.47 -12.05 -6.38
N PRO A 178 -7.85 -11.54 -5.29
CA PRO A 178 -6.64 -10.73 -5.36
C PRO A 178 -5.48 -11.48 -6.02
N LEU A 179 -4.70 -10.81 -6.88
CA LEU A 179 -3.61 -11.44 -7.64
C LEU A 179 -2.53 -12.09 -6.76
N ARG A 180 -2.33 -11.59 -5.54
CA ARG A 180 -1.41 -12.19 -4.55
C ARG A 180 -1.80 -13.62 -4.13
N ARG A 181 -3.02 -14.08 -4.42
CA ARG A 181 -3.50 -15.44 -4.11
C ARG A 181 -3.37 -16.40 -5.30
N ILE A 182 -2.88 -15.93 -6.43
CA ILE A 182 -2.74 -16.73 -7.65
C ILE A 182 -1.29 -17.14 -7.82
N SER A 183 -1.08 -18.40 -8.20
CA SER A 183 0.21 -18.87 -8.67
C SER A 183 0.31 -18.65 -10.16
N PHE A 184 1.39 -18.03 -10.59
CA PHE A 184 1.78 -17.95 -12.00
C PHE A 184 2.96 -18.89 -12.21
N ASP A 185 2.90 -19.67 -13.29
CA ASP A 185 4.03 -20.48 -13.73
C ASP A 185 5.21 -19.55 -14.08
N LYS A 186 6.42 -20.00 -13.71
CA LYS A 186 7.66 -19.24 -13.96
C LYS A 186 8.04 -19.28 -15.43
#